data_d457cf90dfe46fee00ee812a616c16e3
#
_entry.id   d457cf90dfe46fee00ee812a616c16e3
#
_cell.length_a   1.000
_cell.length_b   1.000
_cell.length_c   1.000
_cell.angle_alpha   90.00
_cell.angle_beta   90.00
_cell.angle_gamma   90.00
#
_symmetry.space_group_name_H-M   'P 1'
#
loop_
_entity.id
_entity.type
_entity.pdbx_description
1 polymer ?
#
loop_
_entity_poly.entity_id
_entity_poly.type
_entity_poly.pdbx_seq_one_letter_code
_entity_poly.pdbx_strand_id
1 'polypeptide(L)'
;MKRNNIKTICATGALILMMACSQADKLGYTRTFEAKDKYLLIPIEDQADENTVQMYVEGNPIGEPMTIRIAQNKIDYWVPIDIESYKGKKVTLTFSVGKNADKGLDKIKQSAKYSFEYNETYRPLYHFTPQYGWMNDPNGMVYADGTYHLFYQYNPYGARWGNMHWGHAISKDLVNWEYQPTAIAPDKLGVIFSGSAVIDHDNTAGFGKGAMIAIFTSAGDRQTQSIAYSLDGGKTFTKYEGNPVLSDTNIIDFRDPKVFWHAPSKQWVMSLATTQTITFYGSKNLKEWTRLSEFGEGLGGHGGVWECPDLFPLTYEGKTKWVLFVSINPGGPNRGSATQYFIGDFDGKTFTPDAMNYPLWLDYGRDNYAGVTWSNVPVADGRRLFIGWMSNWDYANEIPTVNFRSAMTVARTLRLAHNGEHLVVASEPVKEMESLRTETLSLADKTTSNTVTFENFLPNNQGAYELTFTVTPNDTDSFSFSIENTKGEVLTYLFDIANKTLLVDRTKSSVAFNANFAETLVKAPLTAKKSYTVRLLVDKASTELFVNNGEVVQTNTVFPSEVYNTLRFKTEKGTLNLNDITVYKLK
;
A
#
# COMPACT_ATOMS: atom_id res chain seq x y z
N MET A 1 -49.11 -27.28 12.42
CA MET A 1 -48.28 -26.57 11.42
C MET A 1 -47.34 -25.64 12.19
N LYS A 2 -46.07 -26.04 12.34
CA LYS A 2 -45.03 -25.28 13.07
C LYS A 2 -44.23 -24.46 12.05
N ARG A 3 -44.24 -23.14 12.19
CA ARG A 3 -43.36 -22.24 11.45
C ARG A 3 -41.98 -22.26 12.11
N ASN A 4 -40.98 -22.73 11.40
CA ASN A 4 -39.57 -22.57 11.77
C ASN A 4 -39.08 -21.20 11.30
N ASN A 5 -38.77 -20.33 12.23
CA ASN A 5 -38.04 -19.09 11.97
C ASN A 5 -36.56 -19.41 11.90
N ILE A 6 -36.00 -19.35 10.70
CA ILE A 6 -34.55 -19.33 10.47
C ILE A 6 -34.11 -17.89 10.69
N LYS A 7 -33.45 -17.61 11.80
CA LYS A 7 -32.71 -16.36 12.02
C LYS A 7 -31.40 -16.44 11.27
N THR A 8 -31.32 -15.73 10.16
CA THR A 8 -30.06 -15.45 9.48
C THR A 8 -29.26 -14.50 10.37
N ILE A 9 -28.16 -14.99 10.93
CA ILE A 9 -27.19 -14.17 11.64
C ILE A 9 -26.25 -13.58 10.58
N CYS A 10 -26.46 -12.32 10.25
CA CYS A 10 -25.44 -11.52 9.55
C CYS A 10 -24.29 -11.28 10.53
N ALA A 11 -23.19 -11.98 10.33
CA ALA A 11 -21.93 -11.69 11.01
C ALA A 11 -21.27 -10.51 10.31
N THR A 12 -21.55 -9.30 10.78
CA THR A 12 -20.75 -8.11 10.48
C THR A 12 -19.42 -8.25 11.21
N GLY A 13 -18.40 -8.69 10.47
CA GLY A 13 -17.03 -8.80 10.98
C GLY A 13 -16.32 -7.46 10.96
N ALA A 14 -16.76 -6.49 11.76
CA ALA A 14 -15.86 -5.44 12.22
C ALA A 14 -15.02 -6.07 13.32
N LEU A 15 -13.80 -6.47 13.02
CA LEU A 15 -12.81 -6.87 14.02
C LEU A 15 -12.28 -5.61 14.72
N ILE A 16 -13.15 -4.97 15.50
CA ILE A 16 -12.70 -4.28 16.71
C ILE A 16 -12.39 -5.42 17.67
N LEU A 17 -11.14 -5.81 17.77
CA LEU A 17 -10.63 -6.55 18.90
C LEU A 17 -10.78 -5.63 20.13
N MET A 18 -11.99 -5.51 20.67
CA MET A 18 -12.12 -5.28 22.10
C MET A 18 -11.48 -6.52 22.74
N MET A 19 -10.24 -6.38 23.16
CA MET A 19 -9.67 -7.28 24.15
C MET A 19 -10.52 -7.18 25.40
N ALA A 20 -11.51 -8.07 25.49
CA ALA A 20 -11.95 -8.56 26.79
C ALA A 20 -10.74 -9.32 27.36
N CYS A 21 -9.82 -8.58 27.99
CA CYS A 21 -8.77 -9.15 28.81
C CYS A 21 -9.44 -10.02 29.87
N SER A 22 -9.39 -11.34 29.69
CA SER A 22 -9.38 -12.19 30.86
C SER A 22 -8.19 -11.71 31.70
N GLN A 23 -8.45 -11.22 32.91
CA GLN A 23 -7.44 -10.97 33.92
C GLN A 23 -6.84 -12.32 34.37
N ALA A 24 -6.09 -12.97 33.47
CA ALA A 24 -5.18 -14.01 33.84
C ALA A 24 -3.86 -13.30 34.19
N ASP A 25 -3.38 -13.50 35.42
CA ASP A 25 -2.17 -12.95 36.04
C ASP A 25 -1.08 -12.55 35.04
N LYS A 26 -1.10 -11.29 34.56
CA LYS A 26 0.00 -10.71 33.80
C LYS A 26 1.08 -10.34 34.80
N LEU A 27 2.17 -11.10 34.83
CA LEU A 27 3.34 -10.79 35.62
C LEU A 27 4.05 -9.59 34.99
N GLY A 28 4.31 -8.54 35.77
CA GLY A 28 5.14 -7.42 35.33
C GLY A 28 6.62 -7.79 35.44
N TYR A 29 7.34 -7.75 34.34
CA TYR A 29 8.79 -7.87 34.32
C TYR A 29 9.43 -6.55 33.99
N THR A 30 10.60 -6.30 34.58
CA THR A 30 11.34 -5.06 34.37
C THR A 30 12.78 -5.38 34.01
N ARG A 31 13.28 -4.77 32.94
CA ARG A 31 14.70 -4.80 32.56
C ARG A 31 15.25 -3.38 32.54
N THR A 32 16.36 -3.20 33.21
CA THR A 32 17.02 -1.90 33.33
C THR A 32 18.42 -1.96 32.78
N PHE A 33 18.79 -0.92 32.01
CA PHE A 33 20.08 -0.77 31.38
C PHE A 33 20.59 0.65 31.64
N GLU A 34 21.89 0.82 31.80
CA GLU A 34 22.54 2.12 31.55
C GLU A 34 22.76 2.22 30.05
N ALA A 35 22.22 3.25 29.38
CA ALA A 35 22.36 3.43 27.93
C ALA A 35 23.82 3.71 27.57
N LYS A 36 24.51 2.73 27.01
CA LYS A 36 25.93 2.79 26.59
C LYS A 36 26.08 2.84 25.09
N ASP A 37 25.25 2.06 24.40
CA ASP A 37 25.25 1.91 22.97
C ASP A 37 24.06 2.61 22.31
N LYS A 38 24.08 2.72 20.99
CA LYS A 38 23.04 3.40 20.22
C LYS A 38 21.70 2.65 20.26
N TYR A 39 21.73 1.32 20.22
CA TYR A 39 20.50 0.52 20.10
C TYR A 39 20.30 -0.41 21.28
N LEU A 40 19.04 -0.58 21.65
CA LEU A 40 18.56 -1.69 22.44
C LEU A 40 17.89 -2.68 21.48
N LEU A 41 18.45 -3.89 21.37
CA LEU A 41 17.97 -4.94 20.47
C LEU A 41 17.00 -5.85 21.20
N ILE A 42 15.75 -5.90 20.73
CA ILE A 42 14.68 -6.72 21.28
C ILE A 42 14.54 -7.99 20.43
N PRO A 43 14.63 -9.20 21.00
CA PRO A 43 14.46 -10.45 20.27
C PRO A 43 12.99 -10.71 19.98
N ILE A 44 12.64 -10.94 18.70
CA ILE A 44 11.27 -11.16 18.24
C ILE A 44 11.09 -12.60 17.77
N GLU A 45 9.95 -13.18 18.16
CA GLU A 45 9.39 -14.40 17.58
C GLU A 45 8.02 -14.05 17.00
N ASP A 46 7.89 -14.08 15.68
CA ASP A 46 6.72 -13.55 14.94
C ASP A 46 5.39 -14.20 15.34
N GLN A 47 5.44 -15.44 15.81
CA GLN A 47 4.26 -16.20 16.24
C GLN A 47 4.05 -16.20 17.78
N ALA A 48 4.90 -15.51 18.54
CA ALA A 48 4.70 -15.40 19.99
C ALA A 48 3.51 -14.48 20.33
N ASP A 49 3.02 -14.59 21.56
CA ASP A 49 1.98 -13.72 22.08
C ASP A 49 2.46 -12.27 22.17
N GLU A 50 1.53 -11.33 22.01
CA GLU A 50 1.80 -9.91 22.18
C GLU A 50 1.98 -9.55 23.65
N ASN A 51 2.96 -8.71 23.91
CA ASN A 51 3.26 -8.14 25.21
C ASN A 51 3.21 -6.63 25.13
N THR A 52 2.63 -5.97 26.12
CA THR A 52 2.70 -4.52 26.24
C THR A 52 4.02 -4.15 26.89
N VAL A 53 4.72 -3.18 26.33
CA VAL A 53 6.01 -2.70 26.79
C VAL A 53 5.97 -1.18 26.95
N GLN A 54 6.37 -0.69 28.13
CA GLN A 54 6.56 0.74 28.36
C GLN A 54 8.04 1.03 28.64
N MET A 55 8.59 2.00 27.91
CA MET A 55 9.95 2.50 28.15
C MET A 55 9.94 3.68 29.12
N TYR A 56 10.92 3.70 30.00
CA TYR A 56 11.18 4.80 30.95
C TYR A 56 12.64 5.23 30.83
N VAL A 57 12.89 6.54 30.97
CA VAL A 57 14.23 7.10 31.10
C VAL A 57 14.28 7.91 32.41
N GLU A 58 15.22 7.57 33.30
CA GLU A 58 15.31 8.15 34.63
C GLU A 58 13.95 8.13 35.39
N GLY A 59 13.16 7.07 35.18
CA GLY A 59 11.83 6.89 35.79
C GLY A 59 10.68 7.61 35.10
N ASN A 60 10.93 8.42 34.09
CA ASN A 60 9.89 9.10 33.31
C ASN A 60 9.48 8.26 32.10
N PRO A 61 8.19 8.07 31.82
CA PRO A 61 7.74 7.34 30.64
C PRO A 61 8.15 8.08 29.35
N ILE A 62 8.56 7.31 28.35
CA ILE A 62 8.96 7.81 27.04
C ILE A 62 8.04 7.18 25.98
N GLY A 63 7.33 8.03 25.24
CA GLY A 63 6.35 7.62 24.26
C GLY A 63 5.16 6.86 24.88
N GLU A 64 4.29 6.36 24.02
CA GLU A 64 3.17 5.52 24.41
C GLU A 64 3.62 4.06 24.58
N PRO A 65 2.86 3.23 25.34
CA PRO A 65 3.11 1.80 25.42
C PRO A 65 3.07 1.16 24.03
N MET A 66 4.02 0.28 23.74
CA MET A 66 4.09 -0.48 22.50
C MET A 66 3.68 -1.94 22.73
N THR A 67 3.11 -2.59 21.71
CA THR A 67 2.93 -4.03 21.69
C THR A 67 4.06 -4.70 20.93
N ILE A 68 4.64 -5.76 21.49
CA ILE A 68 5.78 -6.45 20.89
C ILE A 68 5.72 -7.96 21.19
N ARG A 69 6.16 -8.79 20.23
CA ARG A 69 6.17 -10.25 20.34
C ARG A 69 7.55 -10.75 20.76
N ILE A 70 7.82 -10.70 22.07
CA ILE A 70 9.11 -11.12 22.64
C ILE A 70 9.33 -12.61 22.38
N ALA A 71 10.51 -12.97 21.87
CA ALA A 71 10.90 -14.34 21.58
C ALA A 71 10.87 -15.23 22.84
N GLN A 72 10.16 -16.35 22.75
CA GLN A 72 10.03 -17.35 23.82
C GLN A 72 10.87 -18.59 23.52
N ASN A 73 10.75 -19.13 22.30
CA ASN A 73 11.38 -20.38 21.87
C ASN A 73 12.56 -20.14 20.92
N LYS A 74 12.34 -19.33 19.89
CA LYS A 74 13.33 -18.99 18.86
C LYS A 74 13.35 -17.48 18.62
N ILE A 75 14.42 -16.97 18.08
CA ILE A 75 14.52 -15.59 17.62
C ILE A 75 14.40 -15.61 16.10
N ASP A 76 13.33 -15.03 15.57
CA ASP A 76 13.15 -14.88 14.13
C ASP A 76 13.96 -13.68 13.62
N TYR A 77 13.95 -12.57 14.36
CA TYR A 77 14.69 -11.35 14.05
C TYR A 77 14.84 -10.44 15.28
N TRP A 78 15.55 -9.33 15.12
CA TRP A 78 15.76 -8.32 16.16
C TRP A 78 15.13 -7.00 15.77
N VAL A 79 14.50 -6.32 16.73
CA VAL A 79 14.00 -4.96 16.59
C VAL A 79 14.96 -4.00 17.29
N PRO A 80 15.54 -3.01 16.57
CA PRO A 80 16.40 -1.99 17.17
C PRO A 80 15.56 -0.83 17.69
N ILE A 81 15.64 -0.55 18.98
CA ILE A 81 15.11 0.68 19.59
C ILE A 81 16.29 1.64 19.76
N ASP A 82 16.24 2.80 19.09
CA ASP A 82 17.29 3.82 19.22
C ASP A 82 17.22 4.46 20.60
N ILE A 83 18.31 4.37 21.35
CA ILE A 83 18.48 4.94 22.68
C ILE A 83 19.67 5.91 22.75
N GLU A 84 20.21 6.34 21.60
CA GLU A 84 21.43 7.18 21.53
C GLU A 84 21.26 8.50 22.29
N SER A 85 20.08 9.12 22.19
CA SER A 85 19.76 10.38 22.91
C SER A 85 19.72 10.23 24.44
N TYR A 86 19.72 9.00 24.94
CA TYR A 86 19.67 8.68 26.37
C TYR A 86 21.01 8.18 26.90
N LYS A 87 22.10 8.32 26.13
CA LYS A 87 23.42 7.84 26.54
C LYS A 87 23.81 8.34 27.93
N GLY A 88 24.27 7.42 28.78
CA GLY A 88 24.62 7.65 30.18
C GLY A 88 23.43 7.71 31.15
N LYS A 89 22.18 7.58 30.64
CA LYS A 89 20.97 7.55 31.47
C LYS A 89 20.50 6.13 31.72
N LYS A 90 19.69 5.97 32.74
CA LYS A 90 19.04 4.71 33.09
C LYS A 90 17.79 4.53 32.22
N VAL A 91 17.80 3.51 31.36
CA VAL A 91 16.66 3.10 30.53
C VAL A 91 16.04 1.85 31.15
N THR A 92 14.73 1.87 31.37
CA THR A 92 13.98 0.78 31.94
C THR A 92 12.84 0.38 30.99
N LEU A 93 12.73 -0.90 30.67
CA LEU A 93 11.59 -1.46 29.98
C LEU A 93 10.74 -2.26 30.99
N THR A 94 9.45 -1.97 31.03
CA THR A 94 8.47 -2.71 31.83
C THR A 94 7.56 -3.49 30.87
N PHE A 95 7.47 -4.79 31.08
CA PHE A 95 6.74 -5.73 30.23
C PHE A 95 5.53 -6.28 30.99
N SER A 96 4.37 -6.25 30.35
CA SER A 96 3.20 -7.00 30.74
C SER A 96 3.18 -8.32 29.96
N VAL A 97 3.76 -9.38 30.52
CA VAL A 97 3.98 -10.66 29.83
C VAL A 97 3.13 -11.77 30.40
N GLY A 98 2.74 -12.74 29.55
CA GLY A 98 2.16 -14.00 29.97
C GLY A 98 3.20 -14.93 30.62
N LYS A 99 2.75 -16.02 31.23
CA LYS A 99 3.64 -17.07 31.78
C LYS A 99 4.57 -17.58 30.67
N ASN A 100 5.88 -17.62 30.91
CA ASN A 100 6.99 -18.08 30.04
C ASN A 100 7.63 -17.07 29.08
N ALA A 101 7.30 -15.79 29.11
CA ALA A 101 7.98 -14.79 28.28
C ALA A 101 9.32 -14.29 28.87
N ASP A 102 9.67 -14.70 30.07
CA ASP A 102 10.91 -14.36 30.79
C ASP A 102 12.19 -14.74 30.03
N LYS A 103 12.19 -15.89 29.33
CA LYS A 103 13.35 -16.39 28.57
C LYS A 103 13.85 -15.45 27.46
N GLY A 104 12.94 -14.71 26.82
CA GLY A 104 13.29 -13.72 25.78
C GLY A 104 13.86 -12.44 26.36
N LEU A 105 13.37 -12.04 27.54
CA LEU A 105 13.79 -10.81 28.19
C LEU A 105 15.28 -10.80 28.55
N ASP A 106 15.84 -11.95 28.90
CA ASP A 106 17.27 -12.10 29.22
C ASP A 106 18.18 -11.96 27.98
N LYS A 107 17.61 -12.10 26.77
CA LYS A 107 18.35 -11.95 25.52
C LYS A 107 18.41 -10.51 25.01
N ILE A 108 17.62 -9.57 25.59
CA ILE A 108 17.69 -8.14 25.24
C ILE A 108 19.10 -7.64 25.50
N LYS A 109 19.69 -7.00 24.51
CA LYS A 109 21.09 -6.52 24.55
C LYS A 109 21.24 -5.15 23.92
N GLN A 110 22.30 -4.45 24.31
CA GLN A 110 22.72 -3.22 23.65
C GLN A 110 23.67 -3.51 22.49
N SER A 111 23.67 -2.64 21.50
CA SER A 111 24.58 -2.67 20.34
C SER A 111 24.87 -1.27 19.83
N ALA A 112 26.15 -1.01 19.52
CA ALA A 112 26.56 0.25 18.90
C ALA A 112 26.12 0.36 17.43
N LYS A 113 25.84 -0.78 16.78
CA LYS A 113 25.44 -0.86 15.37
C LYS A 113 24.30 -1.86 15.19
N TYR A 114 23.46 -1.59 14.22
CA TYR A 114 22.49 -2.53 13.67
C TYR A 114 22.55 -2.39 12.14
N SER A 115 22.80 -3.49 11.46
CA SER A 115 22.80 -3.56 10.00
C SER A 115 21.59 -4.33 9.52
N PHE A 116 20.96 -3.83 8.48
CA PHE A 116 19.90 -4.54 7.77
C PHE A 116 20.54 -5.35 6.65
N GLU A 117 20.33 -6.66 6.66
CA GLU A 117 20.77 -7.55 5.60
C GLU A 117 19.59 -7.76 4.65
N TYR A 118 19.66 -7.17 3.44
CA TYR A 118 18.61 -7.28 2.42
C TYR A 118 18.77 -8.55 1.59
N ASN A 119 18.97 -9.69 2.23
CA ASN A 119 19.23 -11.00 1.61
C ASN A 119 18.07 -11.98 1.74
N GLU A 120 16.93 -11.54 2.25
CA GLU A 120 15.75 -12.39 2.41
C GLU A 120 15.24 -12.86 1.04
N THR A 121 14.76 -14.10 0.97
CA THR A 121 14.33 -14.77 -0.27
C THR A 121 13.35 -13.93 -1.09
N TYR A 122 12.38 -13.30 -0.42
CA TYR A 122 11.32 -12.52 -1.05
C TYR A 122 11.50 -11.01 -0.90
N ARG A 123 12.71 -10.52 -0.55
CA ARG A 123 13.00 -9.09 -0.55
C ARG A 123 13.00 -8.59 -1.99
N PRO A 124 12.07 -7.70 -2.40
CA PRO A 124 12.07 -7.10 -3.73
C PRO A 124 13.40 -6.44 -4.06
N LEU A 125 13.76 -6.42 -5.34
CA LEU A 125 14.99 -5.77 -5.82
C LEU A 125 14.76 -4.29 -6.14
N TYR A 126 13.56 -3.91 -6.57
CA TYR A 126 13.27 -2.53 -6.95
C TYR A 126 11.98 -1.94 -6.34
N HIS A 127 11.06 -2.77 -5.81
CA HIS A 127 9.91 -2.22 -5.10
C HIS A 127 10.31 -1.72 -3.70
N PHE A 128 9.72 -0.60 -3.29
CA PHE A 128 9.93 -0.08 -1.95
C PHE A 128 9.35 -1.01 -0.89
N THR A 129 10.15 -1.31 0.14
CA THR A 129 9.74 -2.06 1.33
C THR A 129 10.22 -1.33 2.58
N PRO A 130 9.66 -1.55 3.77
CA PRO A 130 10.32 -1.07 4.98
C PRO A 130 11.64 -1.82 5.17
N GLN A 131 12.61 -1.20 5.84
CA GLN A 131 13.86 -1.89 6.18
C GLN A 131 13.58 -3.15 7.00
N TYR A 132 12.68 -3.04 7.96
CA TYR A 132 12.14 -4.11 8.79
C TYR A 132 10.75 -3.69 9.28
N GLY A 133 10.03 -4.62 9.91
CA GLY A 133 8.71 -4.35 10.46
C GLY A 133 7.60 -4.43 9.44
N TRP A 134 6.42 -4.00 9.84
CA TRP A 134 5.22 -3.97 9.02
C TRP A 134 5.08 -2.64 8.28
N MET A 135 4.58 -2.69 7.06
CA MET A 135 4.16 -1.52 6.28
C MET A 135 2.81 -1.78 5.62
N ASN A 136 1.91 -0.78 5.61
CA ASN A 136 0.72 -0.76 4.77
C ASN A 136 0.59 0.59 4.06
N ASP A 137 -0.51 1.30 4.11
CA ASP A 137 -0.89 2.45 3.30
C ASP A 137 0.22 3.47 3.06
N PRO A 138 0.40 3.96 1.82
CA PRO A 138 1.18 5.16 1.57
C PRO A 138 0.48 6.38 2.13
N ASN A 139 1.21 7.26 2.79
CA ASN A 139 0.70 8.43 3.50
C ASN A 139 1.47 9.69 3.12
N GLY A 140 0.89 10.84 3.39
CA GLY A 140 1.60 12.12 3.40
C GLY A 140 2.36 12.46 2.12
N MET A 141 1.96 11.90 0.99
CA MET A 141 2.69 11.96 -0.26
C MET A 141 2.76 13.40 -0.79
N VAL A 142 3.95 13.97 -0.77
CA VAL A 142 4.18 15.37 -1.14
C VAL A 142 5.53 15.56 -1.84
N TYR A 143 5.56 16.44 -2.83
CA TYR A 143 6.79 16.89 -3.45
C TYR A 143 7.23 18.23 -2.83
N ALA A 144 8.46 18.31 -2.37
CA ALA A 144 9.04 19.51 -1.79
C ALA A 144 10.52 19.63 -2.19
N ASP A 145 10.94 20.79 -2.66
CA ASP A 145 12.33 21.16 -2.94
C ASP A 145 13.11 20.09 -3.74
N GLY A 146 12.50 19.59 -4.82
CA GLY A 146 13.13 18.60 -5.69
C GLY A 146 13.16 17.18 -5.10
N THR A 147 12.30 16.90 -4.11
CA THR A 147 12.25 15.62 -3.40
C THR A 147 10.82 15.12 -3.30
N TYR A 148 10.61 13.86 -3.65
CA TYR A 148 9.38 13.13 -3.39
C TYR A 148 9.44 12.52 -2.01
N HIS A 149 8.48 12.84 -1.14
CA HIS A 149 8.30 12.23 0.17
C HIS A 149 7.26 11.11 0.08
N LEU A 150 7.57 9.98 0.66
CA LEU A 150 6.70 8.84 0.88
C LEU A 150 6.68 8.58 2.38
N PHE A 151 5.59 8.92 3.04
CA PHE A 151 5.31 8.41 4.38
C PHE A 151 4.46 7.15 4.23
N TYR A 152 4.45 6.31 5.26
CA TYR A 152 3.70 5.05 5.19
C TYR A 152 3.29 4.59 6.59
N GLN A 153 2.20 3.86 6.67
CA GLN A 153 1.80 3.17 7.89
C GLN A 153 2.88 2.18 8.28
N TYR A 154 3.38 2.27 9.51
CA TYR A 154 4.57 1.55 9.94
C TYR A 154 4.45 1.03 11.37
N ASN A 155 4.76 -0.26 11.56
CA ASN A 155 5.04 -0.81 12.88
C ASN A 155 6.56 -1.01 13.04
N PRO A 156 7.25 -0.16 13.81
CA PRO A 156 8.69 -0.29 14.03
C PRO A 156 9.06 -1.38 15.06
N TYR A 157 8.08 -2.06 15.64
CA TYR A 157 8.31 -3.04 16.71
C TYR A 157 8.04 -4.48 16.31
N GLY A 158 7.65 -4.72 15.06
CA GLY A 158 7.41 -6.06 14.55
C GLY A 158 6.84 -6.08 13.14
N ALA A 159 6.89 -7.24 12.50
CA ALA A 159 6.45 -7.44 11.12
C ALA A 159 4.95 -7.80 11.02
N ARG A 160 4.13 -7.43 12.00
CA ARG A 160 2.67 -7.56 11.98
C ARG A 160 2.02 -6.20 12.18
N TRP A 161 0.79 -6.06 11.69
CA TRP A 161 0.02 -4.84 11.89
C TRP A 161 -0.14 -4.52 13.38
N GLY A 162 0.07 -3.29 13.75
CA GLY A 162 -0.02 -2.77 15.11
C GLY A 162 0.86 -1.54 15.29
N ASN A 163 0.80 -0.87 16.44
CA ASN A 163 1.66 0.28 16.80
C ASN A 163 1.83 1.33 15.70
N MET A 164 0.78 1.70 14.98
CA MET A 164 0.89 2.51 13.77
C MET A 164 1.58 3.84 14.00
N HIS A 165 2.67 4.03 13.29
CA HIS A 165 3.45 5.26 13.12
C HIS A 165 3.40 5.68 11.65
N TRP A 166 3.88 6.85 11.32
CA TRP A 166 4.30 7.16 9.96
C TRP A 166 5.81 6.94 9.83
N GLY A 167 6.19 5.90 9.09
CA GLY A 167 7.52 5.74 8.53
C GLY A 167 7.75 6.79 7.44
N HIS A 168 9.01 6.99 7.02
CA HIS A 168 9.35 8.01 6.05
C HIS A 168 10.48 7.55 5.12
N ALA A 169 10.33 7.82 3.84
CA ALA A 169 11.36 7.67 2.83
C ALA A 169 11.30 8.84 1.84
N ILE A 170 12.42 9.14 1.20
CA ILE A 170 12.52 10.21 0.21
C ILE A 170 13.14 9.67 -1.09
N SER A 171 12.79 10.29 -2.21
CA SER A 171 13.35 9.96 -3.51
C SER A 171 13.52 11.21 -4.38
N LYS A 172 14.52 11.19 -5.27
CA LYS A 172 14.69 12.20 -6.32
C LYS A 172 14.08 11.79 -7.66
N ASP A 173 13.75 10.50 -7.80
CA ASP A 173 13.38 9.87 -9.08
C ASP A 173 12.23 8.85 -8.97
N LEU A 174 11.57 8.71 -7.81
CA LEU A 174 10.44 7.80 -7.57
C LEU A 174 10.80 6.29 -7.62
N VAL A 175 12.04 5.94 -7.88
CA VAL A 175 12.50 4.53 -7.98
C VAL A 175 13.62 4.19 -7.00
N ASN A 176 14.49 5.15 -6.68
CA ASN A 176 15.53 4.99 -5.67
C ASN A 176 15.11 5.72 -4.39
N TRP A 177 14.94 4.97 -3.31
CA TRP A 177 14.41 5.49 -2.05
C TRP A 177 15.46 5.49 -0.94
N GLU A 178 15.50 6.58 -0.19
CA GLU A 178 16.34 6.76 0.99
C GLU A 178 15.46 6.79 2.24
N TYR A 179 15.71 5.85 3.17
CA TYR A 179 14.97 5.78 4.44
C TYR A 179 15.32 6.94 5.35
N GLN A 180 14.32 7.49 5.97
CA GLN A 180 14.42 8.57 6.95
C GLN A 180 13.96 8.06 8.33
N PRO A 181 14.25 8.78 9.42
CA PRO A 181 13.67 8.48 10.72
C PRO A 181 12.14 8.47 10.68
N THR A 182 11.50 7.72 11.58
CA THR A 182 10.05 7.76 11.79
C THR A 182 9.57 9.20 11.95
N ALA A 183 8.62 9.63 11.12
CA ALA A 183 8.18 11.02 11.06
C ALA A 183 7.18 11.38 12.17
N ILE A 184 6.19 10.52 12.42
CA ILE A 184 5.12 10.77 13.38
C ILE A 184 4.89 9.52 14.22
N ALA A 185 5.02 9.65 15.54
CA ALA A 185 4.79 8.58 16.50
C ALA A 185 3.46 8.77 17.26
N PRO A 186 2.87 7.71 17.83
CA PRO A 186 1.71 7.78 18.71
C PRO A 186 1.83 8.78 19.86
N ASP A 187 0.70 9.26 20.35
CA ASP A 187 0.57 10.04 21.56
C ASP A 187 -0.74 9.70 22.28
N LYS A 188 -1.13 10.48 23.29
CA LYS A 188 -2.37 10.31 24.06
C LYS A 188 -3.67 10.28 23.22
N LEU A 189 -3.63 10.77 21.97
CA LEU A 189 -4.77 10.69 21.04
C LEU A 189 -4.83 9.36 20.29
N GLY A 190 -3.83 8.50 20.44
CA GLY A 190 -3.78 7.16 19.88
C GLY A 190 -2.65 6.95 18.87
N VAL A 191 -2.75 5.83 18.15
CA VAL A 191 -1.84 5.49 17.06
C VAL A 191 -2.13 6.36 15.82
N ILE A 192 -1.16 6.42 14.92
CA ILE A 192 -1.20 7.32 13.75
C ILE A 192 -1.71 6.52 12.55
N PHE A 193 -2.96 6.76 12.16
CA PHE A 193 -3.55 6.19 10.95
C PHE A 193 -3.27 7.06 9.72
N SER A 194 -3.80 6.64 8.58
CA SER A 194 -3.51 7.23 7.28
C SER A 194 -3.93 8.68 7.15
N GLY A 195 -3.38 9.34 6.14
CA GLY A 195 -3.63 10.73 5.84
C GLY A 195 -2.74 11.27 4.72
N SER A 196 -2.66 12.58 4.63
CA SER A 196 -1.98 13.30 3.54
C SER A 196 -1.02 14.37 4.05
N ALA A 197 -0.24 14.96 3.14
CA ALA A 197 0.56 16.15 3.42
C ALA A 197 0.39 17.20 2.31
N VAL A 198 0.50 18.47 2.70
CA VAL A 198 0.45 19.63 1.81
C VAL A 198 1.56 20.60 2.13
N ILE A 199 1.91 21.47 1.19
CA ILE A 199 2.78 22.63 1.43
C ILE A 199 1.90 23.88 1.55
N ASP A 200 1.95 24.53 2.71
CA ASP A 200 1.23 25.77 2.96
C ASP A 200 2.05 26.97 2.48
N HIS A 201 2.00 27.21 1.17
CA HIS A 201 2.78 28.28 0.54
C HIS A 201 2.45 29.68 1.06
N ASP A 202 1.22 29.91 1.47
CA ASP A 202 0.71 31.23 1.89
C ASP A 202 0.64 31.40 3.41
N ASN A 203 1.11 30.40 4.19
CA ASN A 203 1.06 30.41 5.64
C ASN A 203 -0.37 30.57 6.20
N THR A 204 -1.32 29.89 5.57
CA THR A 204 -2.73 29.97 5.98
C THR A 204 -2.96 29.38 7.37
N ALA A 205 -2.18 28.35 7.74
CA ALA A 205 -2.22 27.72 9.04
C ALA A 205 -1.43 28.48 10.12
N GLY A 206 -0.60 29.46 9.73
CA GLY A 206 0.17 30.28 10.67
C GLY A 206 1.35 29.57 11.33
N PHE A 207 1.86 28.46 10.75
CA PHE A 207 3.04 27.75 11.27
C PHE A 207 4.35 28.26 10.65
N GLY A 208 4.28 28.91 9.49
CA GLY A 208 5.41 29.40 8.73
C GLY A 208 5.14 29.24 7.22
N LYS A 209 5.66 30.17 6.43
CA LYS A 209 5.50 30.14 4.97
C LYS A 209 6.23 28.93 4.38
N GLY A 210 5.52 28.13 3.57
CA GLY A 210 6.08 26.93 2.97
C GLY A 210 6.20 25.75 3.94
N ALA A 211 5.54 25.80 5.11
CA ALA A 211 5.50 24.68 6.04
C ALA A 211 4.90 23.44 5.35
N MET A 212 5.52 22.28 5.54
CA MET A 212 4.92 21.00 5.18
C MET A 212 3.99 20.61 6.32
N ILE A 213 2.70 20.40 6.01
CA ILE A 213 1.68 20.06 6.99
C ILE A 213 1.16 18.66 6.70
N ALA A 214 1.36 17.75 7.64
CA ALA A 214 0.78 16.42 7.65
C ALA A 214 -0.60 16.50 8.32
N ILE A 215 -1.61 15.91 7.67
CA ILE A 215 -2.97 15.77 8.18
C ILE A 215 -3.25 14.27 8.25
N PHE A 216 -3.57 13.77 9.44
CA PHE A 216 -3.68 12.33 9.69
C PHE A 216 -4.78 12.02 10.71
N THR A 217 -5.15 10.74 10.77
CA THR A 217 -6.09 10.28 11.78
C THR A 217 -5.34 9.82 13.04
N SER A 218 -5.70 10.37 14.18
CA SER A 218 -5.35 9.84 15.50
C SER A 218 -6.40 8.80 15.91
N ALA A 219 -5.97 7.55 16.10
CA ALA A 219 -6.86 6.43 16.39
C ALA A 219 -6.62 5.89 17.82
N GLY A 220 -7.30 6.52 18.77
CA GLY A 220 -7.40 6.10 20.16
C GLY A 220 -8.78 5.54 20.47
N ASP A 221 -9.43 6.03 21.53
CA ASP A 221 -10.81 5.67 21.86
C ASP A 221 -11.78 6.00 20.73
N ARG A 222 -11.45 7.00 19.93
CA ARG A 222 -12.15 7.43 18.72
C ARG A 222 -11.16 7.81 17.64
N GLN A 223 -11.62 7.80 16.39
CA GLN A 223 -10.86 8.33 15.26
C GLN A 223 -11.16 9.83 15.11
N THR A 224 -10.10 10.63 15.12
CA THR A 224 -10.15 12.08 14.99
C THR A 224 -9.05 12.57 14.06
N GLN A 225 -9.24 13.73 13.42
CA GLN A 225 -8.22 14.25 12.52
C GLN A 225 -7.28 15.20 13.25
N SER A 226 -6.00 15.00 13.05
CA SER A 226 -4.91 15.75 13.68
C SER A 226 -3.95 16.30 12.63
N ILE A 227 -3.16 17.31 13.00
CA ILE A 227 -2.11 17.86 12.15
C ILE A 227 -0.77 17.91 12.86
N ALA A 228 0.29 17.76 12.06
CA ALA A 228 1.66 18.05 12.44
C ALA A 228 2.32 18.88 11.35
N TYR A 229 3.30 19.69 11.68
CA TYR A 229 3.98 20.55 10.73
C TYR A 229 5.49 20.41 10.81
N SER A 230 6.15 20.60 9.68
CA SER A 230 7.59 20.63 9.52
C SER A 230 8.03 21.97 8.91
N LEU A 231 9.09 22.55 9.47
CA LEU A 231 9.74 23.78 8.99
C LEU A 231 11.13 23.52 8.40
N ASP A 232 11.54 22.26 8.33
CA ASP A 232 12.88 21.83 7.91
C ASP A 232 12.85 20.88 6.69
N GLY A 233 11.80 20.98 5.88
CA GLY A 233 11.63 20.18 4.66
C GLY A 233 11.26 18.73 4.94
N GLY A 234 10.47 18.45 5.97
CA GLY A 234 9.95 17.12 6.29
C GLY A 234 10.92 16.25 7.10
N LYS A 235 12.02 16.79 7.62
CA LYS A 235 12.98 16.04 8.46
C LYS A 235 12.43 15.77 9.85
N THR A 236 11.77 16.77 10.44
CA THR A 236 11.12 16.66 11.75
C THR A 236 9.72 17.23 11.70
N PHE A 237 8.82 16.68 12.52
CA PHE A 237 7.44 17.14 12.65
C PHE A 237 7.10 17.50 14.07
N THR A 238 6.41 18.62 14.23
CA THR A 238 5.83 19.07 15.50
C THR A 238 4.31 18.90 15.43
N LYS A 239 3.73 18.13 16.33
CA LYS A 239 2.28 18.01 16.44
C LYS A 239 1.66 19.31 16.91
N TYR A 240 0.53 19.68 16.34
CA TYR A 240 -0.19 20.89 16.74
C TYR A 240 -0.81 20.72 18.13
N GLU A 241 -0.58 21.67 19.03
CA GLU A 241 -1.09 21.59 20.41
C GLU A 241 -2.62 21.60 20.51
N GLY A 242 -3.30 22.20 19.52
CA GLY A 242 -4.76 22.24 19.42
C GLY A 242 -5.40 21.00 18.77
N ASN A 243 -4.66 19.90 18.59
CA ASN A 243 -5.25 18.65 18.11
C ASN A 243 -6.27 18.04 19.11
N PRO A 244 -7.33 17.37 18.62
CA PRO A 244 -7.68 17.17 17.22
C PRO A 244 -8.29 18.41 16.57
N VAL A 245 -8.10 18.60 15.24
CA VAL A 245 -8.69 19.70 14.46
C VAL A 245 -10.07 19.37 13.89
N LEU A 246 -10.45 18.09 13.85
CA LEU A 246 -11.77 17.64 13.40
C LEU A 246 -12.14 16.34 14.11
N SER A 247 -13.37 16.27 14.63
CA SER A 247 -13.93 15.07 15.27
C SER A 247 -15.43 14.99 15.05
N ASP A 248 -15.96 13.77 14.94
CA ASP A 248 -17.39 13.50 14.98
C ASP A 248 -17.63 12.28 15.88
N THR A 249 -18.45 12.47 16.92
CA THR A 249 -18.73 11.40 17.89
C THR A 249 -19.74 10.37 17.42
N ASN A 250 -20.43 10.65 16.31
CA ASN A 250 -21.49 9.79 15.76
C ASN A 250 -20.96 8.84 14.68
N ILE A 251 -19.75 9.08 14.15
CA ILE A 251 -19.14 8.29 13.07
C ILE A 251 -18.02 7.43 13.66
N ILE A 252 -18.11 6.12 13.50
CA ILE A 252 -17.12 5.16 14.03
C ILE A 252 -15.88 5.15 13.14
N ASP A 253 -16.05 4.93 11.83
CA ASP A 253 -14.99 4.93 10.84
C ASP A 253 -14.88 6.34 10.25
N PHE A 254 -14.02 7.17 10.84
CA PHE A 254 -13.87 8.60 10.55
C PHE A 254 -12.38 8.89 10.32
N ARG A 255 -11.86 8.55 9.12
CA ARG A 255 -10.42 8.47 8.89
C ARG A 255 -9.95 8.81 7.48
N ASP A 256 -8.62 8.85 7.33
CA ASP A 256 -7.86 8.95 6.08
C ASP A 256 -8.08 10.28 5.35
N PRO A 257 -7.78 11.43 5.98
CA PRO A 257 -7.98 12.74 5.39
C PRO A 257 -7.03 12.99 4.21
N LYS A 258 -7.59 13.23 3.03
CA LYS A 258 -6.85 13.74 1.88
C LYS A 258 -7.19 15.20 1.65
N VAL A 259 -6.17 16.05 1.71
CA VAL A 259 -6.32 17.50 1.65
C VAL A 259 -5.62 18.07 0.42
N PHE A 260 -6.26 19.04 -0.23
CA PHE A 260 -5.68 19.82 -1.32
C PHE A 260 -6.22 21.26 -1.35
N TRP A 261 -5.48 22.19 -1.96
CA TRP A 261 -5.93 23.56 -2.16
C TRP A 261 -6.82 23.64 -3.39
N HIS A 262 -8.08 24.06 -3.24
CA HIS A 262 -8.99 24.33 -4.33
C HIS A 262 -8.96 25.82 -4.69
N ALA A 263 -8.15 26.16 -5.70
CA ALA A 263 -7.89 27.55 -6.08
C ALA A 263 -9.15 28.36 -6.45
N PRO A 264 -10.14 27.83 -7.19
CA PRO A 264 -11.34 28.60 -7.54
C PRO A 264 -12.16 29.04 -6.31
N SER A 265 -12.30 28.20 -5.30
CA SER A 265 -13.03 28.52 -4.05
C SER A 265 -12.12 29.11 -2.96
N LYS A 266 -10.81 29.22 -3.23
CA LYS A 266 -9.80 29.76 -2.31
C LYS A 266 -9.90 29.14 -0.91
N GLN A 267 -9.89 27.80 -0.85
CA GLN A 267 -9.94 27.04 0.40
C GLN A 267 -9.23 25.70 0.26
N TRP A 268 -8.83 25.17 1.39
CA TRP A 268 -8.45 23.78 1.54
C TRP A 268 -9.71 22.92 1.51
N VAL A 269 -9.66 21.83 0.77
CA VAL A 269 -10.70 20.81 0.73
C VAL A 269 -10.12 19.51 1.28
N MET A 270 -10.85 18.88 2.16
CA MET A 270 -10.55 17.55 2.69
C MET A 270 -11.61 16.57 2.18
N SER A 271 -11.22 15.48 1.57
CA SER A 271 -12.03 14.28 1.43
C SER A 271 -11.69 13.33 2.57
N LEU A 272 -12.71 12.88 3.31
CA LEU A 272 -12.58 12.05 4.50
C LEU A 272 -13.51 10.84 4.40
N ALA A 273 -12.99 9.65 4.67
CA ALA A 273 -13.81 8.45 4.72
C ALA A 273 -14.69 8.44 5.97
N THR A 274 -15.98 8.20 5.75
CA THR A 274 -17.03 8.22 6.79
C THR A 274 -17.89 6.96 6.66
N THR A 275 -17.36 5.84 7.16
CA THR A 275 -17.93 4.49 7.11
C THR A 275 -18.02 3.94 5.69
N GLN A 276 -19.06 4.23 4.90
CA GLN A 276 -19.24 3.81 3.50
C GLN A 276 -19.61 4.99 2.60
N THR A 277 -19.19 6.18 2.97
CA THR A 277 -19.32 7.42 2.18
C THR A 277 -18.05 8.25 2.31
N ILE A 278 -17.92 9.28 1.48
CA ILE A 278 -16.88 10.29 1.58
C ILE A 278 -17.53 11.61 1.94
N THR A 279 -17.13 12.19 3.07
CA THR A 279 -17.55 13.53 3.45
C THR A 279 -16.49 14.55 3.06
N PHE A 280 -16.92 15.62 2.40
CA PHE A 280 -16.06 16.76 2.06
C PHE A 280 -16.15 17.84 3.12
N TYR A 281 -14.99 18.38 3.50
CA TYR A 281 -14.86 19.52 4.42
C TYR A 281 -14.06 20.63 3.78
N GLY A 282 -14.37 21.88 4.12
CA GLY A 282 -13.65 23.08 3.68
C GLY A 282 -12.98 23.79 4.85
N SER A 283 -11.79 24.35 4.62
CA SER A 283 -11.06 25.11 5.62
C SER A 283 -10.32 26.28 5.01
N LYS A 284 -10.15 27.38 5.76
CA LYS A 284 -9.30 28.51 5.38
C LYS A 284 -7.90 28.46 6.01
N ASN A 285 -7.72 27.59 7.02
CA ASN A 285 -6.52 27.62 7.89
C ASN A 285 -6.03 26.22 8.31
N LEU A 286 -6.57 25.14 7.73
CA LEU A 286 -6.25 23.73 8.07
C LEU A 286 -6.57 23.31 9.52
N LYS A 287 -7.05 24.23 10.36
CA LYS A 287 -7.33 24.00 11.78
C LYS A 287 -8.83 23.94 12.08
N GLU A 288 -9.61 24.68 11.32
CA GLU A 288 -11.06 24.79 11.46
C GLU A 288 -11.73 24.27 10.19
N TRP A 289 -12.60 23.29 10.31
CA TRP A 289 -13.22 22.60 9.19
C TRP A 289 -14.74 22.72 9.21
N THR A 290 -15.34 23.01 8.06
CA THR A 290 -16.77 23.07 7.86
C THR A 290 -17.20 21.96 6.91
N ARG A 291 -18.21 21.18 7.27
CA ARG A 291 -18.77 20.15 6.39
C ARG A 291 -19.39 20.81 5.15
N LEU A 292 -19.04 20.33 3.97
CA LEU A 292 -19.50 20.84 2.67
C LEU A 292 -20.59 19.94 2.07
N SER A 293 -20.28 18.67 1.84
CA SER A 293 -21.16 17.68 1.23
C SER A 293 -20.74 16.27 1.58
N GLU A 294 -21.52 15.31 1.11
CA GLU A 294 -21.25 13.88 1.22
C GLU A 294 -21.48 13.19 -0.12
N PHE A 295 -20.73 12.14 -0.40
CA PHE A 295 -20.79 11.36 -1.63
C PHE A 295 -20.76 9.86 -1.33
N GLY A 296 -21.49 9.07 -2.14
CA GLY A 296 -21.32 7.63 -2.23
C GLY A 296 -22.52 6.82 -1.76
N GLU A 297 -23.55 7.42 -1.16
CA GLU A 297 -24.76 6.69 -0.76
C GLU A 297 -25.38 6.00 -1.99
N GLY A 298 -25.47 4.66 -1.94
CA GLY A 298 -26.05 3.83 -3.00
C GLY A 298 -25.26 3.80 -4.33
N LEU A 299 -24.02 4.31 -4.38
CA LEU A 299 -23.20 4.34 -5.57
C LEU A 299 -21.84 3.70 -5.33
N GLY A 300 -21.40 2.83 -6.27
CA GLY A 300 -20.14 2.10 -6.17
C GLY A 300 -20.24 0.79 -5.42
N GLY A 301 -19.08 0.25 -5.03
CA GLY A 301 -18.97 -0.95 -4.23
C GLY A 301 -19.23 -0.66 -2.75
N HIS A 302 -20.07 -1.47 -2.14
CA HIS A 302 -20.41 -1.44 -0.71
C HIS A 302 -20.20 -2.82 -0.09
N GLY A 303 -20.36 -2.95 1.22
CA GLY A 303 -20.18 -4.21 1.95
C GLY A 303 -18.87 -4.29 2.73
N GLY A 304 -18.04 -3.25 2.62
CA GLY A 304 -16.84 -3.03 3.41
C GLY A 304 -16.74 -1.58 3.85
N VAL A 305 -15.70 -1.27 4.61
CA VAL A 305 -15.41 0.11 5.03
C VAL A 305 -14.72 0.84 3.88
N TRP A 306 -15.12 2.07 3.63
CA TRP A 306 -14.45 2.96 2.70
C TRP A 306 -13.26 3.63 3.39
N GLU A 307 -12.12 3.71 2.68
CA GLU A 307 -10.84 4.15 3.21
C GLU A 307 -10.06 4.95 2.16
N CYS A 308 -9.06 5.72 2.59
CA CYS A 308 -8.05 6.37 1.75
C CYS A 308 -8.63 7.11 0.53
N PRO A 309 -9.58 8.05 0.69
CA PRO A 309 -10.11 8.79 -0.43
C PRO A 309 -9.04 9.72 -1.03
N ASP A 310 -9.07 9.90 -2.35
CA ASP A 310 -8.23 10.89 -3.03
C ASP A 310 -8.98 11.55 -4.19
N LEU A 311 -9.15 12.87 -4.13
CA LEU A 311 -9.87 13.67 -5.14
C LEU A 311 -8.89 14.57 -5.88
N PHE A 312 -8.78 14.38 -7.19
CA PHE A 312 -7.84 15.13 -8.03
C PHE A 312 -8.34 15.35 -9.47
N PRO A 313 -7.88 16.42 -10.16
CA PRO A 313 -8.22 16.63 -11.56
C PRO A 313 -7.29 15.86 -12.49
N LEU A 314 -7.85 15.41 -13.63
CA LEU A 314 -7.15 14.94 -14.82
C LEU A 314 -7.74 15.62 -16.05
N THR A 315 -6.92 15.75 -17.11
CA THR A 315 -7.36 16.34 -18.39
C THR A 315 -7.57 15.23 -19.42
N TYR A 316 -8.71 15.28 -20.11
CA TYR A 316 -9.01 14.45 -21.28
C TYR A 316 -9.53 15.34 -22.42
N GLU A 317 -8.89 15.30 -23.60
CA GLU A 317 -9.25 16.11 -24.76
C GLU A 317 -9.46 17.61 -24.45
N GLY A 318 -8.56 18.15 -23.62
CA GLY A 318 -8.59 19.57 -23.21
C GLY A 318 -9.65 19.93 -22.16
N LYS A 319 -10.43 18.97 -21.67
CA LYS A 319 -11.41 19.15 -20.59
C LYS A 319 -10.88 18.58 -19.28
N THR A 320 -11.07 19.32 -18.21
CA THR A 320 -10.78 18.83 -16.85
C THR A 320 -11.94 17.97 -16.39
N LYS A 321 -11.59 16.75 -15.90
CA LYS A 321 -12.47 15.88 -15.13
C LYS A 321 -11.84 15.65 -13.76
N TRP A 322 -12.68 15.45 -12.77
CA TRP A 322 -12.24 15.08 -11.44
C TRP A 322 -12.38 13.58 -11.25
N VAL A 323 -11.40 13.00 -10.58
CA VAL A 323 -11.39 11.58 -10.24
C VAL A 323 -11.37 11.47 -8.71
N LEU A 324 -12.30 10.69 -8.18
CA LEU A 324 -12.35 10.34 -6.76
C LEU A 324 -11.98 8.87 -6.62
N PHE A 325 -10.84 8.58 -5.98
CA PHE A 325 -10.47 7.24 -5.52
C PHE A 325 -11.12 6.96 -4.18
N VAL A 326 -11.49 5.70 -3.97
CA VAL A 326 -12.00 5.18 -2.70
C VAL A 326 -11.58 3.73 -2.55
N SER A 327 -10.77 3.45 -1.57
CA SER A 327 -10.42 2.08 -1.19
C SER A 327 -11.55 1.44 -0.38
N ILE A 328 -11.73 0.13 -0.52
CA ILE A 328 -12.76 -0.62 0.20
C ILE A 328 -12.20 -1.95 0.71
N ASN A 329 -12.51 -2.29 1.96
CA ASN A 329 -12.14 -3.57 2.56
C ASN A 329 -13.21 -4.07 3.56
N PRO A 330 -13.75 -5.33 3.39
CA PRO A 330 -13.69 -6.12 2.16
C PRO A 330 -14.55 -5.50 1.05
N GLY A 331 -14.55 -6.07 -0.14
CA GLY A 331 -15.45 -5.62 -1.22
C GLY A 331 -14.78 -5.47 -2.58
N GLY A 332 -13.50 -5.84 -2.69
CA GLY A 332 -12.76 -5.85 -3.94
C GLY A 332 -13.35 -6.79 -5.00
N PRO A 333 -13.08 -6.55 -6.31
CA PRO A 333 -13.67 -7.33 -7.41
C PRO A 333 -13.23 -8.80 -7.40
N ASN A 334 -12.08 -9.08 -6.78
CA ASN A 334 -11.51 -10.40 -6.63
C ASN A 334 -11.32 -10.80 -5.15
N ARG A 335 -12.24 -10.36 -4.27
CA ARG A 335 -12.22 -10.49 -2.81
C ARG A 335 -11.19 -9.58 -2.13
N GLY A 336 -11.33 -9.46 -0.81
CA GLY A 336 -10.46 -8.65 0.03
C GLY A 336 -10.53 -7.17 -0.31
N SER A 337 -9.39 -6.53 -0.30
CA SER A 337 -9.22 -5.09 -0.45
C SER A 337 -8.94 -4.67 -1.90
N ALA A 338 -9.50 -3.54 -2.33
CA ALA A 338 -9.25 -2.93 -3.63
C ALA A 338 -9.58 -1.43 -3.62
N THR A 339 -9.15 -0.70 -4.66
CA THR A 339 -9.45 0.73 -4.84
C THR A 339 -10.38 0.93 -6.02
N GLN A 340 -11.60 1.37 -5.75
CA GLN A 340 -12.56 1.83 -6.76
C GLN A 340 -12.36 3.32 -7.07
N TYR A 341 -12.90 3.78 -8.21
CA TYR A 341 -12.87 5.19 -8.56
C TYR A 341 -14.13 5.65 -9.27
N PHE A 342 -14.34 6.95 -9.21
CA PHE A 342 -15.44 7.68 -9.86
C PHE A 342 -14.85 8.82 -10.68
N ILE A 343 -15.41 9.04 -11.89
CA ILE A 343 -15.06 10.17 -12.76
C ILE A 343 -16.24 11.13 -12.76
N GLY A 344 -15.98 12.44 -12.70
CA GLY A 344 -17.06 13.43 -12.66
C GLY A 344 -16.54 14.88 -12.64
N ASP A 345 -17.29 15.73 -12.00
CA ASP A 345 -16.99 17.15 -11.83
C ASP A 345 -16.99 17.53 -10.34
N PHE A 346 -16.18 18.51 -9.97
CA PHE A 346 -16.11 19.03 -8.61
C PHE A 346 -16.09 20.56 -8.61
N ASP A 347 -17.02 21.17 -7.89
CA ASP A 347 -17.19 22.63 -7.86
C ASP A 347 -16.50 23.32 -6.66
N GLY A 348 -15.73 22.56 -5.88
CA GLY A 348 -15.10 23.03 -4.64
C GLY A 348 -15.93 22.72 -3.39
N LYS A 349 -17.09 22.10 -3.56
CA LYS A 349 -18.00 21.72 -2.48
C LYS A 349 -18.60 20.33 -2.69
N THR A 350 -19.04 20.03 -3.89
CA THR A 350 -19.77 18.80 -4.22
C THR A 350 -19.11 18.10 -5.39
N PHE A 351 -18.90 16.79 -5.26
CA PHE A 351 -18.51 15.91 -6.34
C PHE A 351 -19.76 15.32 -7.01
N THR A 352 -19.86 15.48 -8.33
CA THR A 352 -20.96 14.95 -9.14
C THR A 352 -20.39 13.95 -10.13
N PRO A 353 -20.68 12.64 -10.00
CA PRO A 353 -20.14 11.61 -10.88
C PRO A 353 -20.80 11.67 -12.26
N ASP A 354 -20.05 11.32 -13.30
CA ASP A 354 -20.58 11.07 -14.64
C ASP A 354 -21.55 9.87 -14.63
N ALA A 355 -22.56 9.89 -15.50
CA ALA A 355 -23.51 8.80 -15.61
C ALA A 355 -22.88 7.60 -16.32
N MET A 356 -22.38 6.63 -15.55
CA MET A 356 -21.81 5.37 -16.02
C MET A 356 -22.02 4.26 -15.00
N ASN A 357 -21.68 3.02 -15.35
CA ASN A 357 -21.79 1.88 -14.45
C ASN A 357 -20.61 1.86 -13.47
N TYR A 358 -20.88 1.99 -12.19
CA TYR A 358 -19.92 1.86 -11.10
C TYR A 358 -20.14 0.54 -10.34
N PRO A 359 -19.12 -0.03 -9.65
CA PRO A 359 -17.78 0.54 -9.49
C PRO A 359 -16.87 0.35 -10.69
N LEU A 360 -15.93 1.28 -10.89
CA LEU A 360 -14.74 1.11 -11.70
C LEU A 360 -13.55 0.86 -10.76
N TRP A 361 -12.61 -0.01 -11.15
CA TRP A 361 -11.49 -0.41 -10.32
C TRP A 361 -10.17 0.03 -10.95
N LEU A 362 -9.28 0.63 -10.12
CA LEU A 362 -7.99 1.12 -10.57
C LEU A 362 -7.04 -0.02 -10.95
N ASP A 363 -7.14 -1.11 -10.22
CA ASP A 363 -6.36 -2.33 -10.39
C ASP A 363 -7.25 -3.54 -10.10
N TYR A 364 -7.25 -4.49 -11.00
CA TYR A 364 -8.03 -5.72 -10.87
C TYR A 364 -7.22 -6.87 -10.26
N GLY A 365 -5.93 -6.67 -10.00
CA GLY A 365 -5.13 -7.59 -9.21
C GLY A 365 -5.61 -7.64 -7.76
N ARG A 366 -5.09 -8.58 -7.00
CA ARG A 366 -5.46 -8.67 -5.58
C ARG A 366 -4.63 -7.75 -4.68
N ASP A 367 -3.50 -7.24 -5.16
CA ASP A 367 -2.48 -6.66 -4.30
C ASP A 367 -2.15 -5.20 -4.69
N ASN A 368 -3.17 -4.33 -4.71
CA ASN A 368 -3.00 -2.88 -4.79
C ASN A 368 -4.12 -2.20 -4.01
N TYR A 369 -3.79 -1.64 -2.86
CA TYR A 369 -4.74 -1.06 -1.92
C TYR A 369 -4.28 0.28 -1.36
N ALA A 370 -5.22 1.08 -0.85
CA ALA A 370 -5.00 2.33 -0.12
C ALA A 370 -4.12 3.36 -0.88
N GLY A 371 -3.98 3.18 -2.20
CA GLY A 371 -3.11 4.03 -3.02
C GLY A 371 -3.65 5.44 -3.15
N VAL A 372 -2.74 6.41 -3.09
CA VAL A 372 -3.03 7.84 -3.18
C VAL A 372 -1.99 8.56 -4.05
N THR A 373 -2.31 9.80 -4.45
CA THR A 373 -1.45 10.60 -5.33
C THR A 373 -0.57 11.58 -4.56
N TRP A 374 0.59 11.94 -5.15
CA TRP A 374 1.45 13.00 -4.62
C TRP A 374 0.81 14.39 -4.76
N SER A 375 0.86 15.14 -3.70
CA SER A 375 0.53 16.57 -3.69
C SER A 375 1.74 17.43 -4.06
N ASN A 376 1.49 18.68 -4.46
CA ASN A 376 2.50 19.70 -4.74
C ASN A 376 3.53 19.31 -5.84
N VAL A 377 3.21 18.34 -6.71
CA VAL A 377 4.04 18.06 -7.89
C VAL A 377 4.04 19.29 -8.79
N PRO A 378 5.22 19.75 -9.27
CA PRO A 378 5.29 20.95 -10.11
C PRO A 378 4.39 20.85 -11.34
N VAL A 379 3.69 21.93 -11.69
CA VAL A 379 2.83 21.99 -12.87
C VAL A 379 3.61 21.66 -14.15
N ALA A 380 4.89 22.01 -14.22
CA ALA A 380 5.76 21.70 -15.35
C ALA A 380 6.03 20.20 -15.54
N ASP A 381 5.89 19.39 -14.51
CA ASP A 381 5.95 17.92 -14.64
C ASP A 381 4.73 17.39 -15.39
N GLY A 382 3.55 17.93 -15.13
CA GLY A 382 2.30 17.63 -15.84
C GLY A 382 1.69 16.26 -15.49
N ARG A 383 2.33 15.44 -14.67
CA ARG A 383 1.87 14.10 -14.31
C ARG A 383 1.03 14.11 -13.04
N ARG A 384 0.08 13.19 -12.96
CA ARG A 384 -0.54 12.77 -11.71
C ARG A 384 0.15 11.46 -11.28
N LEU A 385 0.95 11.55 -10.23
CA LEU A 385 1.76 10.45 -9.72
C LEU A 385 1.03 9.71 -8.60
N PHE A 386 1.12 8.39 -8.58
CA PHE A 386 0.39 7.48 -7.70
C PHE A 386 1.32 6.35 -7.21
N ILE A 387 1.07 5.85 -6.02
CA ILE A 387 1.62 4.58 -5.51
C ILE A 387 0.57 3.92 -4.59
N GLY A 388 0.56 2.59 -4.51
CA GLY A 388 -0.34 1.84 -3.63
C GLY A 388 0.39 0.81 -2.77
N TRP A 389 -0.26 0.35 -1.72
CA TRP A 389 0.21 -0.76 -0.91
C TRP A 389 0.03 -2.08 -1.66
N MET A 390 1.14 -2.78 -1.90
CA MET A 390 1.13 -4.06 -2.62
C MET A 390 0.95 -5.23 -1.66
N SER A 391 -0.28 -5.42 -1.23
CA SER A 391 -0.74 -6.54 -0.43
C SER A 391 -2.28 -6.57 -0.38
N ASN A 392 -2.85 -7.53 0.38
CA ASN A 392 -4.29 -7.68 0.59
C ASN A 392 -4.57 -8.06 2.04
N TRP A 393 -5.57 -7.44 2.65
CA TRP A 393 -5.93 -7.70 4.05
C TRP A 393 -6.32 -9.16 4.33
N ASP A 394 -6.76 -9.92 3.29
CA ASP A 394 -7.10 -11.34 3.45
C ASP A 394 -5.91 -12.19 3.94
N TYR A 395 -4.65 -11.76 3.68
CA TYR A 395 -3.45 -12.56 4.01
C TYR A 395 -2.20 -11.75 4.36
N ALA A 396 -2.28 -10.44 4.41
CA ALA A 396 -1.09 -9.58 4.57
C ALA A 396 -0.24 -9.92 5.80
N ASN A 397 -0.86 -10.29 6.92
CA ASN A 397 -0.14 -10.68 8.14
C ASN A 397 0.58 -12.05 8.04
N GLU A 398 0.31 -12.83 6.98
CA GLU A 398 0.77 -14.22 6.85
C GLU A 398 1.69 -14.44 5.65
N ILE A 399 1.96 -13.41 4.82
CA ILE A 399 2.90 -13.55 3.69
C ILE A 399 4.24 -14.09 4.17
N PRO A 400 4.93 -14.93 3.36
CA PRO A 400 6.11 -15.70 3.79
C PRO A 400 7.40 -14.87 3.84
N THR A 401 7.31 -13.65 4.38
CA THR A 401 8.46 -12.82 4.75
C THR A 401 8.61 -12.81 6.26
N VAL A 402 9.79 -12.53 6.78
CA VAL A 402 10.10 -12.65 8.21
C VAL A 402 10.36 -11.29 8.85
N ASN A 403 11.44 -10.61 8.43
CA ASN A 403 11.90 -9.38 9.07
C ASN A 403 11.04 -8.17 8.69
N PHE A 404 10.39 -8.24 7.56
CA PHE A 404 9.55 -7.16 7.01
C PHE A 404 8.26 -7.74 6.44
N ARG A 405 7.24 -6.91 6.29
CA ARG A 405 6.03 -7.28 5.55
C ARG A 405 5.57 -6.16 4.66
N SER A 406 5.17 -6.58 3.45
CA SER A 406 4.63 -5.79 2.35
C SER A 406 5.67 -4.98 1.58
N ALA A 407 5.22 -4.51 0.43
CA ALA A 407 5.91 -3.58 -0.45
C ALA A 407 4.92 -2.51 -0.92
N MET A 408 5.41 -1.45 -1.54
CA MET A 408 4.60 -0.56 -2.39
C MET A 408 4.63 -1.08 -3.83
N THR A 409 3.60 -0.76 -4.63
CA THR A 409 3.65 -0.90 -6.10
C THR A 409 4.78 -0.03 -6.65
N VAL A 410 5.15 -0.17 -7.91
CA VAL A 410 5.95 0.88 -8.54
C VAL A 410 5.16 2.20 -8.58
N ALA A 411 5.86 3.33 -8.56
CA ALA A 411 5.22 4.60 -8.79
C ALA A 411 4.63 4.64 -10.22
N ARG A 412 3.43 5.19 -10.36
CA ARG A 412 2.67 5.21 -11.62
C ARG A 412 2.23 6.61 -12.01
N THR A 413 2.11 6.84 -13.30
CA THR A 413 1.46 8.01 -13.89
C THR A 413 0.02 7.65 -14.22
N LEU A 414 -0.92 8.47 -13.76
CA LEU A 414 -2.34 8.33 -14.05
C LEU A 414 -2.76 9.27 -15.18
N ARG A 415 -3.62 8.78 -16.05
CA ARG A 415 -4.27 9.57 -17.11
C ARG A 415 -5.68 9.05 -17.37
N LEU A 416 -6.53 9.88 -17.97
CA LEU A 416 -7.79 9.42 -18.54
C LEU A 416 -7.56 8.86 -19.95
N ALA A 417 -8.21 7.75 -20.25
CA ALA A 417 -8.22 7.13 -21.56
C ALA A 417 -9.65 6.65 -21.90
N HIS A 418 -9.97 6.51 -23.18
CA HIS A 418 -11.20 5.87 -23.61
C HIS A 418 -10.89 4.45 -24.06
N ASN A 419 -11.41 3.46 -23.36
CA ASN A 419 -11.12 2.04 -23.64
C ASN A 419 -11.90 1.48 -24.86
N GLY A 420 -12.75 2.28 -25.47
CA GLY A 420 -13.68 1.91 -26.56
C GLY A 420 -15.15 1.92 -26.13
N GLU A 421 -15.42 1.84 -24.84
CA GLU A 421 -16.76 1.83 -24.26
C GLU A 421 -17.04 3.08 -23.40
N HIS A 422 -16.08 3.49 -22.55
CA HIS A 422 -16.19 4.64 -21.65
C HIS A 422 -14.80 5.16 -21.23
N LEU A 423 -14.79 6.28 -20.51
CA LEU A 423 -13.56 6.79 -19.89
C LEU A 423 -13.11 5.89 -18.73
N VAL A 424 -11.80 5.63 -18.67
CA VAL A 424 -11.14 4.90 -17.58
C VAL A 424 -9.93 5.67 -17.09
N VAL A 425 -9.51 5.41 -15.87
CA VAL A 425 -8.21 5.83 -15.36
C VAL A 425 -7.18 4.80 -15.81
N ALA A 426 -6.35 5.16 -16.78
CA ALA A 426 -5.20 4.36 -17.18
C ALA A 426 -4.01 4.67 -16.27
N SER A 427 -3.28 3.62 -15.90
CA SER A 427 -2.18 3.66 -14.93
C SER A 427 -0.96 2.95 -15.48
N GLU A 428 0.15 3.68 -15.64
CA GLU A 428 1.40 3.13 -16.18
C GLU A 428 2.58 3.40 -15.24
N PRO A 429 3.59 2.51 -15.18
CA PRO A 429 4.81 2.78 -14.45
C PRO A 429 5.44 4.10 -14.89
N VAL A 430 6.00 4.86 -13.94
CA VAL A 430 6.72 6.09 -14.26
C VAL A 430 7.89 5.80 -15.18
N LYS A 431 8.22 6.76 -16.08
CA LYS A 431 9.31 6.59 -17.04
C LYS A 431 10.68 6.36 -16.37
N GLU A 432 10.85 6.83 -15.15
CA GLU A 432 12.07 6.68 -14.34
C GLU A 432 12.41 5.19 -14.09
N MET A 433 11.45 4.28 -14.17
CA MET A 433 11.69 2.83 -14.11
C MET A 433 12.67 2.34 -15.19
N GLU A 434 12.77 3.05 -16.33
CA GLU A 434 13.72 2.70 -17.38
C GLU A 434 15.18 2.83 -16.93
N SER A 435 15.46 3.64 -15.92
CA SER A 435 16.81 3.77 -15.33
C SER A 435 17.29 2.51 -14.60
N LEU A 436 16.37 1.61 -14.28
CA LEU A 436 16.69 0.32 -13.65
C LEU A 436 17.11 -0.75 -14.67
N ARG A 437 16.89 -0.53 -15.97
CA ARG A 437 17.22 -1.49 -17.03
C ARG A 437 18.73 -1.59 -17.20
N THR A 438 19.29 -2.79 -17.00
CA THR A 438 20.73 -3.07 -17.07
C THR A 438 21.11 -3.85 -18.32
N GLU A 439 20.22 -4.65 -18.84
CA GLU A 439 20.42 -5.49 -20.02
C GLU A 439 19.10 -5.56 -20.79
N THR A 440 19.19 -5.55 -22.12
CA THR A 440 18.03 -5.67 -23.01
C THR A 440 18.20 -6.90 -23.90
N LEU A 441 17.19 -7.76 -23.89
CA LEU A 441 17.16 -8.96 -24.71
C LEU A 441 15.90 -8.94 -25.60
N SER A 442 16.11 -8.93 -26.92
CA SER A 442 15.01 -9.05 -27.88
C SER A 442 14.85 -10.52 -28.28
N LEU A 443 13.67 -11.06 -28.10
CA LEU A 443 13.31 -12.40 -28.56
C LEU A 443 12.74 -12.28 -29.98
N ALA A 444 12.92 -13.35 -30.77
CA ALA A 444 12.45 -13.34 -32.15
C ALA A 444 10.91 -13.30 -32.22
N ASP A 445 10.37 -12.50 -33.12
CA ASP A 445 8.95 -12.51 -33.48
C ASP A 445 8.51 -13.91 -33.90
N LYS A 446 7.30 -14.28 -33.52
CA LYS A 446 6.74 -15.61 -33.78
C LYS A 446 5.29 -15.53 -34.22
N THR A 447 4.93 -16.41 -35.14
CA THR A 447 3.53 -16.75 -35.41
C THR A 447 3.31 -18.19 -34.97
N THR A 448 2.27 -18.44 -34.19
CA THR A 448 1.94 -19.78 -33.72
C THR A 448 0.43 -20.05 -33.80
N SER A 449 0.08 -21.29 -34.12
CA SER A 449 -1.29 -21.81 -34.07
C SER A 449 -1.52 -22.77 -32.88
N ASN A 450 -0.53 -22.92 -32.00
CA ASN A 450 -0.62 -23.78 -30.82
C ASN A 450 0.21 -23.17 -29.68
N THR A 451 1.48 -23.55 -29.56
CA THR A 451 2.35 -23.17 -28.45
C THR A 451 3.69 -22.71 -28.97
N VAL A 452 4.21 -21.64 -28.37
CA VAL A 452 5.62 -21.24 -28.51
C VAL A 452 6.21 -21.05 -27.12
N THR A 453 7.44 -21.54 -26.93
CA THR A 453 8.14 -21.48 -25.66
C THR A 453 9.52 -20.84 -25.85
N PHE A 454 9.86 -19.94 -24.95
CA PHE A 454 11.21 -19.38 -24.81
C PHE A 454 11.77 -19.87 -23.47
N GLU A 455 12.61 -20.90 -23.51
CA GLU A 455 13.28 -21.46 -22.33
C GLU A 455 14.48 -20.61 -21.97
N ASN A 456 14.73 -20.44 -20.67
CA ASN A 456 15.84 -19.63 -20.15
C ASN A 456 15.94 -18.25 -20.85
N PHE A 457 14.76 -17.61 -21.03
CA PHE A 457 14.62 -16.36 -21.79
C PHE A 457 15.44 -15.19 -21.22
N LEU A 458 15.83 -15.26 -19.96
CA LEU A 458 16.72 -14.30 -19.30
C LEU A 458 17.78 -15.05 -18.50
N PRO A 459 18.98 -15.34 -19.08
CA PRO A 459 20.07 -15.98 -18.38
C PRO A 459 20.51 -15.19 -17.15
N ASN A 460 20.88 -15.88 -16.06
CA ASN A 460 21.26 -15.27 -14.77
C ASN A 460 20.19 -14.35 -14.18
N ASN A 461 18.92 -14.65 -14.41
CA ASN A 461 17.79 -13.96 -13.82
C ASN A 461 17.84 -14.05 -12.28
N GLN A 462 17.71 -12.90 -11.63
CA GLN A 462 17.62 -12.80 -10.15
C GLN A 462 16.20 -12.60 -9.65
N GLY A 463 15.19 -12.71 -10.54
CA GLY A 463 13.78 -12.52 -10.24
C GLY A 463 13.26 -11.10 -10.51
N ALA A 464 14.07 -10.20 -11.08
CA ALA A 464 13.67 -8.84 -11.40
C ALA A 464 13.86 -8.55 -12.89
N TYR A 465 12.75 -8.35 -13.61
CA TYR A 465 12.76 -8.00 -15.02
C TYR A 465 11.45 -7.34 -15.47
N GLU A 466 11.52 -6.68 -16.61
CA GLU A 466 10.38 -6.15 -17.34
C GLU A 466 10.25 -6.93 -18.66
N LEU A 467 9.05 -7.41 -18.97
CA LEU A 467 8.70 -8.05 -20.23
C LEU A 467 7.71 -7.17 -20.98
N THR A 468 8.01 -6.87 -22.23
CA THR A 468 7.09 -6.17 -23.13
C THR A 468 6.88 -6.95 -24.41
N PHE A 469 5.66 -6.94 -24.95
CA PHE A 469 5.34 -7.52 -26.26
C PHE A 469 4.02 -7.00 -26.82
N THR A 470 3.83 -7.20 -28.11
CA THR A 470 2.54 -7.00 -28.79
C THR A 470 2.04 -8.35 -29.27
N VAL A 471 0.78 -8.68 -29.00
CA VAL A 471 0.11 -9.87 -29.52
C VAL A 471 -1.08 -9.48 -30.37
N THR A 472 -1.13 -10.04 -31.61
CA THR A 472 -2.26 -9.91 -32.52
C THR A 472 -2.91 -11.29 -32.68
N PRO A 473 -4.06 -11.52 -32.01
CA PRO A 473 -4.83 -12.74 -32.16
C PRO A 473 -5.63 -12.71 -33.49
N ASN A 474 -5.63 -13.82 -34.23
CA ASN A 474 -6.38 -13.96 -35.46
C ASN A 474 -7.24 -15.23 -35.35
N ASP A 475 -8.55 -15.10 -35.57
CA ASP A 475 -9.53 -16.17 -35.47
C ASP A 475 -9.46 -17.02 -34.20
N THR A 476 -9.07 -16.38 -33.09
CA THR A 476 -8.94 -17.02 -31.77
C THR A 476 -9.92 -16.42 -30.77
N ASP A 477 -10.56 -17.31 -29.99
CA ASP A 477 -11.50 -16.94 -28.93
C ASP A 477 -10.75 -16.61 -27.61
N SER A 478 -9.57 -17.22 -27.44
CA SER A 478 -8.71 -16.97 -26.27
C SER A 478 -7.26 -17.34 -26.54
N PHE A 479 -6.35 -16.71 -25.82
CA PHE A 479 -4.95 -17.08 -25.76
C PHE A 479 -4.39 -16.83 -24.35
N SER A 480 -3.26 -17.44 -24.03
CA SER A 480 -2.56 -17.19 -22.78
C SER A 480 -1.08 -16.98 -22.98
N PHE A 481 -0.48 -16.29 -22.02
CA PHE A 481 0.94 -16.42 -21.77
C PHE A 481 1.19 -16.80 -20.31
N SER A 482 2.28 -17.49 -20.04
CA SER A 482 2.69 -17.88 -18.70
C SER A 482 4.18 -17.64 -18.49
N ILE A 483 4.54 -17.37 -17.26
CA ILE A 483 5.91 -17.44 -16.77
C ILE A 483 6.02 -18.64 -15.83
N GLU A 484 7.06 -19.44 -16.02
CA GLU A 484 7.21 -20.75 -15.40
C GLU A 484 8.63 -20.93 -14.87
N ASN A 485 8.82 -21.81 -13.89
CA ASN A 485 10.14 -22.20 -13.40
C ASN A 485 10.35 -23.72 -13.45
N THR A 486 11.55 -24.17 -13.13
CA THR A 486 11.94 -25.59 -13.20
C THR A 486 11.27 -26.47 -12.15
N LYS A 487 10.67 -25.87 -11.11
CA LYS A 487 9.88 -26.58 -10.08
C LYS A 487 8.43 -26.84 -10.51
N GLY A 488 8.04 -26.35 -11.68
CA GLY A 488 6.67 -26.45 -12.17
C GLY A 488 5.71 -25.42 -11.55
N GLU A 489 6.26 -24.37 -10.92
CA GLU A 489 5.46 -23.22 -10.53
C GLU A 489 5.16 -22.38 -11.76
N VAL A 490 3.90 -21.99 -11.91
CA VAL A 490 3.37 -21.34 -13.11
C VAL A 490 2.45 -20.21 -12.72
N LEU A 491 2.67 -19.03 -13.31
CA LEU A 491 1.73 -17.91 -13.30
C LEU A 491 1.20 -17.71 -14.71
N THR A 492 -0.10 -17.84 -14.90
CA THR A 492 -0.75 -17.79 -16.22
C THR A 492 -1.65 -16.56 -16.34
N TYR A 493 -1.55 -15.88 -17.46
CA TYR A 493 -2.40 -14.77 -17.89
C TYR A 493 -3.22 -15.23 -19.11
N LEU A 494 -4.54 -15.38 -18.95
CA LEU A 494 -5.45 -15.83 -19.99
C LEU A 494 -6.31 -14.67 -20.50
N PHE A 495 -6.17 -14.35 -21.77
CA PHE A 495 -6.98 -13.38 -22.51
C PHE A 495 -8.17 -14.13 -23.13
N ASP A 496 -9.29 -14.12 -22.46
CA ASP A 496 -10.55 -14.68 -22.95
C ASP A 496 -11.32 -13.59 -23.72
N ILE A 497 -11.02 -13.50 -25.02
CA ILE A 497 -11.54 -12.45 -25.91
C ILE A 497 -13.04 -12.64 -26.09
N ALA A 498 -13.50 -13.91 -26.23
CA ALA A 498 -14.90 -14.24 -26.43
C ALA A 498 -15.77 -13.78 -25.24
N ASN A 499 -15.27 -13.93 -24.02
CA ASN A 499 -15.97 -13.52 -22.81
C ASN A 499 -15.56 -12.13 -22.29
N LYS A 500 -14.71 -11.41 -23.05
CA LYS A 500 -14.19 -10.06 -22.68
C LYS A 500 -13.57 -10.04 -21.27
N THR A 501 -12.74 -11.02 -20.95
CA THR A 501 -12.16 -11.18 -19.61
C THR A 501 -10.67 -11.48 -19.68
N LEU A 502 -9.89 -10.81 -18.87
CA LEU A 502 -8.50 -11.15 -18.58
C LEU A 502 -8.46 -11.87 -17.24
N LEU A 503 -7.90 -13.08 -17.22
CA LEU A 503 -7.80 -13.92 -16.04
C LEU A 503 -6.34 -14.12 -15.66
N VAL A 504 -6.02 -14.02 -14.37
CA VAL A 504 -4.72 -14.42 -13.83
C VAL A 504 -4.90 -15.64 -12.94
N ASP A 505 -4.21 -16.72 -13.28
CA ASP A 505 -4.15 -17.93 -12.48
C ASP A 505 -2.81 -17.99 -11.75
N ARG A 506 -2.84 -17.74 -10.44
CA ARG A 506 -1.68 -17.86 -9.53
C ARG A 506 -1.78 -19.06 -8.58
N THR A 507 -2.71 -19.98 -8.83
CA THR A 507 -2.94 -21.15 -7.96
C THR A 507 -1.72 -22.07 -7.84
N LYS A 508 -0.84 -22.03 -8.86
CA LYS A 508 0.42 -22.80 -8.93
C LYS A 508 1.66 -21.91 -8.93
N SER A 509 1.54 -20.62 -8.60
CA SER A 509 2.64 -19.66 -8.74
C SER A 509 3.55 -19.58 -7.50
N SER A 510 3.18 -20.20 -6.40
CA SER A 510 3.78 -19.93 -5.09
C SER A 510 3.67 -21.11 -4.15
N VAL A 511 4.49 -21.08 -3.10
CA VAL A 511 4.28 -21.94 -1.94
C VAL A 511 2.95 -21.62 -1.24
N ALA A 512 2.27 -22.62 -0.74
CA ALA A 512 1.03 -22.43 0.02
C ALA A 512 1.35 -21.92 1.42
N PHE A 513 0.79 -20.78 1.81
CA PHE A 513 0.95 -20.20 3.15
C PHE A 513 -0.36 -19.71 3.76
N ASN A 514 -1.37 -19.43 2.95
CA ASN A 514 -2.69 -18.98 3.40
C ASN A 514 -3.77 -19.49 2.43
N ALA A 515 -4.90 -19.95 2.95
CA ALA A 515 -5.99 -20.50 2.14
C ALA A 515 -6.62 -19.47 1.17
N ASN A 516 -6.65 -18.19 1.54
CA ASN A 516 -7.26 -17.13 0.74
C ASN A 516 -6.32 -16.58 -0.35
N PHE A 517 -5.04 -16.95 -0.33
CA PHE A 517 -4.02 -16.35 -1.21
C PHE A 517 -4.25 -16.68 -2.69
N ALA A 518 -4.43 -17.95 -3.04
CA ALA A 518 -4.51 -18.41 -4.42
C ALA A 518 -5.74 -19.30 -4.69
N GLU A 519 -6.84 -19.03 -3.99
CA GLU A 519 -8.04 -19.85 -4.03
C GLU A 519 -8.82 -19.72 -5.34
N THR A 520 -8.74 -18.57 -6.01
CA THR A 520 -9.55 -18.24 -7.18
C THR A 520 -8.74 -17.57 -8.28
N LEU A 521 -9.26 -17.65 -9.51
CA LEU A 521 -8.76 -16.84 -10.64
C LEU A 521 -9.04 -15.36 -10.41
N VAL A 522 -8.05 -14.53 -10.67
CA VAL A 522 -8.14 -13.06 -10.58
C VAL A 522 -8.67 -12.52 -11.92
N LYS A 523 -9.80 -11.82 -11.91
CA LYS A 523 -10.54 -11.42 -13.12
C LYS A 523 -10.48 -9.92 -13.33
N ALA A 524 -10.29 -9.51 -14.58
CA ALA A 524 -10.44 -8.13 -15.05
C ALA A 524 -11.31 -8.08 -16.31
N PRO A 525 -12.04 -6.98 -16.58
CA PRO A 525 -12.67 -6.78 -17.87
C PRO A 525 -11.61 -6.61 -18.95
N LEU A 526 -11.88 -7.12 -20.15
CA LEU A 526 -11.03 -6.99 -21.31
C LEU A 526 -11.83 -6.44 -22.49
N THR A 527 -11.50 -5.27 -22.97
CA THR A 527 -12.09 -4.76 -24.21
C THR A 527 -11.46 -5.49 -25.40
N ALA A 528 -12.28 -6.03 -26.29
CA ALA A 528 -11.81 -6.69 -27.49
C ALA A 528 -11.11 -5.68 -28.43
N LYS A 529 -9.86 -5.94 -28.78
CA LYS A 529 -9.04 -5.14 -29.68
C LYS A 529 -8.38 -6.02 -30.73
N LYS A 530 -7.94 -5.40 -31.82
CA LYS A 530 -7.21 -6.08 -32.90
C LYS A 530 -5.86 -6.62 -32.40
N SER A 531 -5.21 -5.89 -31.52
CA SER A 531 -3.95 -6.28 -30.89
C SER A 531 -3.91 -5.78 -29.45
N TYR A 532 -3.12 -6.46 -28.63
CA TYR A 532 -2.89 -6.11 -27.24
C TYR A 532 -1.41 -5.80 -27.02
N THR A 533 -1.12 -4.65 -26.46
CA THR A 533 0.22 -4.35 -25.92
C THR A 533 0.25 -4.79 -24.47
N VAL A 534 1.31 -5.49 -24.10
CA VAL A 534 1.50 -6.03 -22.75
C VAL A 534 2.82 -5.54 -22.21
N ARG A 535 2.80 -5.05 -20.98
CA ARG A 535 3.98 -4.75 -20.16
C ARG A 535 3.81 -5.47 -18.83
N LEU A 536 4.75 -6.33 -18.49
CA LEU A 536 4.77 -7.07 -17.23
C LEU A 536 6.04 -6.73 -16.47
N LEU A 537 5.90 -6.18 -15.27
CA LEU A 537 6.97 -6.03 -14.31
C LEU A 537 6.98 -7.24 -13.39
N VAL A 538 8.13 -7.84 -13.17
CA VAL A 538 8.32 -8.99 -12.28
C VAL A 538 9.39 -8.65 -11.27
N ASP A 539 9.13 -8.93 -10.01
CA ASP A 539 10.11 -8.88 -8.93
C ASP A 539 10.03 -10.19 -8.12
N LYS A 540 10.91 -10.37 -7.16
CA LYS A 540 11.01 -11.62 -6.38
C LYS A 540 9.70 -12.07 -5.72
N ALA A 541 8.83 -11.14 -5.40
CA ALA A 541 7.60 -11.42 -4.66
C ALA A 541 6.33 -10.84 -5.32
N SER A 542 6.41 -10.38 -6.58
CA SER A 542 5.28 -9.71 -7.21
C SER A 542 5.34 -9.68 -8.72
N THR A 543 4.16 -9.44 -9.32
CA THR A 543 4.02 -9.05 -10.72
C THR A 543 3.03 -7.89 -10.85
N GLU A 544 3.34 -6.95 -11.74
CA GLU A 544 2.44 -5.87 -12.14
C GLU A 544 2.25 -5.94 -13.66
N LEU A 545 1.04 -6.29 -14.09
CA LEU A 545 0.65 -6.40 -15.49
C LEU A 545 -0.08 -5.13 -15.93
N PHE A 546 0.36 -4.56 -17.04
CA PHE A 546 -0.27 -3.42 -17.72
C PHE A 546 -0.63 -3.81 -19.15
N VAL A 547 -1.91 -3.71 -19.49
CA VAL A 547 -2.42 -4.03 -20.83
C VAL A 547 -2.91 -2.76 -21.51
N ASN A 548 -2.59 -2.58 -22.79
CA ASN A 548 -2.98 -1.44 -23.61
C ASN A 548 -2.63 -0.09 -22.95
N ASN A 549 -1.36 0.05 -22.57
CA ASN A 549 -0.86 1.24 -21.90
C ASN A 549 -1.63 1.55 -20.60
N GLY A 550 -1.89 0.53 -19.81
CA GLY A 550 -2.50 0.63 -18.48
C GLY A 550 -4.00 0.87 -18.46
N GLU A 551 -4.74 0.63 -19.55
CA GLU A 551 -6.21 0.61 -19.53
C GLU A 551 -6.75 -0.50 -18.63
N VAL A 552 -6.03 -1.61 -18.53
CA VAL A 552 -6.29 -2.71 -17.59
C VAL A 552 -5.00 -3.03 -16.85
N VAL A 553 -5.07 -3.07 -15.52
CA VAL A 553 -3.93 -3.34 -14.65
C VAL A 553 -4.27 -4.48 -13.69
N GLN A 554 -3.31 -5.37 -13.45
CA GLN A 554 -3.40 -6.41 -12.43
C GLN A 554 -2.09 -6.55 -11.67
N THR A 555 -2.10 -6.13 -10.41
CA THR A 555 -1.00 -6.29 -9.47
C THR A 555 -1.25 -7.50 -8.59
N ASN A 556 -0.30 -8.43 -8.56
CA ASN A 556 -0.42 -9.65 -7.77
C ASN A 556 0.91 -9.97 -7.08
N THR A 557 0.86 -10.26 -5.79
CA THR A 557 1.99 -10.88 -5.10
C THR A 557 2.09 -12.35 -5.52
N VAL A 558 3.32 -12.83 -5.60
CA VAL A 558 3.69 -14.23 -5.85
C VAL A 558 4.90 -14.58 -5.01
N PHE A 559 5.03 -15.83 -4.61
CA PHE A 559 6.16 -16.26 -3.76
C PHE A 559 6.77 -17.55 -4.32
N PRO A 560 7.37 -17.50 -5.54
CA PRO A 560 7.93 -18.69 -6.17
C PRO A 560 9.16 -19.18 -5.41
N SER A 561 9.36 -20.51 -5.38
CA SER A 561 10.54 -21.11 -4.75
C SER A 561 11.82 -20.95 -5.57
N GLU A 562 11.67 -20.70 -6.88
CA GLU A 562 12.74 -20.37 -7.83
C GLU A 562 12.26 -19.28 -8.79
N VAL A 563 13.19 -18.55 -9.38
CA VAL A 563 12.86 -17.51 -10.37
C VAL A 563 12.19 -18.10 -11.60
N TYR A 564 11.23 -17.36 -12.17
CA TYR A 564 10.63 -17.74 -13.46
C TYR A 564 11.64 -17.50 -14.59
N ASN A 565 11.88 -18.53 -15.39
CA ASN A 565 12.87 -18.51 -16.46
C ASN A 565 12.35 -19.04 -17.80
N THR A 566 11.10 -19.46 -17.87
CA THR A 566 10.44 -19.91 -19.09
C THR A 566 9.23 -19.03 -19.39
N LEU A 567 9.16 -18.52 -20.61
CA LEU A 567 8.02 -17.76 -21.14
C LEU A 567 7.31 -18.61 -22.17
N ARG A 568 6.01 -18.83 -22.00
CA ARG A 568 5.20 -19.65 -22.90
C ARG A 568 3.98 -18.88 -23.38
N PHE A 569 3.70 -18.95 -24.68
CA PHE A 569 2.44 -18.49 -25.29
C PHE A 569 1.66 -19.67 -25.82
N LYS A 570 0.33 -19.64 -25.69
CA LYS A 570 -0.54 -20.71 -26.13
C LYS A 570 -1.86 -20.17 -26.70
N THR A 571 -2.32 -20.77 -27.80
CA THR A 571 -3.69 -20.68 -28.31
C THR A 571 -4.19 -22.08 -28.69
N GLU A 572 -5.47 -22.31 -28.62
CA GLU A 572 -6.08 -23.60 -29.01
C GLU A 572 -6.80 -23.52 -30.35
N LYS A 573 -7.02 -22.29 -30.86
CA LYS A 573 -7.71 -22.01 -32.11
C LYS A 573 -7.12 -20.77 -32.76
N GLY A 574 -7.10 -20.70 -34.09
CA GLY A 574 -6.57 -19.56 -34.83
C GLY A 574 -5.05 -19.42 -34.74
N THR A 575 -4.56 -18.20 -34.78
CA THR A 575 -3.13 -17.92 -34.72
C THR A 575 -2.83 -16.70 -33.84
N LEU A 576 -1.63 -16.66 -33.26
CA LEU A 576 -1.08 -15.51 -32.57
C LEU A 576 0.13 -15.00 -33.35
N ASN A 577 0.13 -13.71 -33.67
CA ASN A 577 1.34 -13.03 -34.10
C ASN A 577 1.92 -12.31 -32.87
N LEU A 578 3.11 -12.68 -32.50
CA LEU A 578 3.89 -12.16 -31.36
C LEU A 578 5.01 -11.28 -31.91
N ASN A 579 4.98 -10.00 -31.56
CA ASN A 579 5.92 -9.01 -32.07
C ASN A 579 6.55 -8.20 -30.92
N ASP A 580 7.74 -7.68 -31.19
CA ASP A 580 8.46 -6.77 -30.29
C ASP A 580 8.68 -7.35 -28.89
N ILE A 581 8.91 -8.68 -28.80
CA ILE A 581 9.11 -9.34 -27.51
C ILE A 581 10.46 -8.90 -26.95
N THR A 582 10.43 -8.09 -25.92
CA THR A 582 11.64 -7.55 -25.29
C THR A 582 11.62 -7.80 -23.78
N VAL A 583 12.75 -8.27 -23.27
CA VAL A 583 12.99 -8.47 -21.85
C VAL A 583 14.07 -7.52 -21.39
N TYR A 584 13.79 -6.74 -20.36
CA TYR A 584 14.78 -5.87 -19.71
C TYR A 584 15.10 -6.46 -18.33
N LYS A 585 16.36 -6.76 -18.08
CA LYS A 585 16.81 -7.11 -16.73
C LYS A 585 16.83 -5.85 -15.88
N LEU A 586 16.23 -5.93 -14.72
CA LEU A 586 16.21 -4.83 -13.74
C LEU A 586 17.24 -5.07 -12.63
N LYS A 587 17.78 -3.99 -12.07
CA LYS A 587 18.75 -4.00 -10.95
C LYS A 587 18.06 -3.74 -9.62
#